data_cca7e6c172df41af91592dd726b56544
#
_entry.id   cca7e6c172df41af91592dd726b56544
#
_cell.length_a   1.000
_cell.length_b   1.000
_cell.length_c   1.000
_cell.angle_alpha   90.00
_cell.angle_beta   90.00
_cell.angle_gamma   90.00
#
_symmetry.space_group_name_H-M   'P 1'
#
loop_
_entity.id
_entity.type
_entity.pdbx_description
1 polymer ?
#
loop_
_entity_poly.entity_id
_entity_poly.type
_entity_poly.pdbx_seq_one_letter_code
_entity_poly.pdbx_strand_id
1 'polypeptide(L)'
;YLDNEYFKLPYDLSGSMAKNRFRNEMLWGLGKMFELYKADKDFTMVFDYVCDVEAHFKEKIEFYQLKTNNSATPYTVSKIAKPDKTGKSIIGKLYSIQCADSNPGIVSKLALVVNVPLKTLDKKVHSAEEEISFEDLDDKSLEEIKKYLTTECNVTDVDLKDCYYIYTSMDLFNPQDSMLGRMINFFVSVYGKEPKRATVLFQTLAHTIEIKAAYERKCSSYADLIDKKGFTKIEFEQIIKKAIDISDESIEVIKKEINLIYPEYSLKTKMNISVASIIR
;
A
#
# COMPACT_ATOMS: atom_id res chain seq x y z
N TYR A 1 23.82 -23.76 -27.77
CA TYR A 1 25.01 -22.89 -27.79
C TYR A 1 24.72 -21.57 -27.06
N LEU A 2 23.67 -20.84 -27.39
CA LEU A 2 23.33 -19.56 -26.72
C LEU A 2 23.10 -19.71 -25.23
N ASP A 3 22.39 -20.75 -24.79
CA ASP A 3 22.06 -20.97 -23.38
C ASP A 3 23.32 -21.02 -22.48
N ASN A 4 24.33 -21.75 -22.91
CA ASN A 4 25.56 -21.92 -22.12
C ASN A 4 26.43 -20.65 -22.11
N GLU A 5 26.48 -19.89 -23.20
CA GLU A 5 27.28 -18.66 -23.27
C GLU A 5 26.59 -17.48 -22.63
N TYR A 6 25.24 -17.37 -22.77
CA TYR A 6 24.48 -16.27 -22.16
C TYR A 6 24.55 -16.28 -20.63
N PHE A 7 24.44 -17.45 -19.99
CA PHE A 7 24.51 -17.54 -18.53
C PHE A 7 25.91 -17.29 -17.93
N LYS A 8 26.94 -17.17 -18.76
CA LYS A 8 28.27 -16.73 -18.32
C LYS A 8 28.41 -15.21 -18.26
N LEU A 9 27.47 -14.48 -18.88
CA LEU A 9 27.50 -13.02 -18.85
C LEU A 9 27.15 -12.49 -17.45
N PRO A 10 27.73 -11.37 -17.02
CA PRO A 10 27.37 -10.74 -15.76
C PRO A 10 25.91 -10.26 -15.83
N TYR A 11 25.16 -10.48 -14.75
CA TYR A 11 23.78 -10.02 -14.64
C TYR A 11 23.61 -9.06 -13.47
N ASP A 12 22.66 -8.13 -13.60
CA ASP A 12 22.24 -7.21 -12.55
C ASP A 12 20.71 -7.25 -12.39
N LEU A 13 20.26 -7.62 -11.21
CA LEU A 13 18.84 -7.68 -10.83
C LEU A 13 18.40 -6.48 -10.01
N SER A 14 19.26 -5.50 -9.75
CA SER A 14 18.96 -4.35 -8.89
C SER A 14 17.73 -3.58 -9.35
N GLY A 15 17.59 -3.34 -10.66
CA GLY A 15 16.42 -2.68 -11.23
C GLY A 15 15.13 -3.49 -11.08
N SER A 16 15.19 -4.81 -11.26
CA SER A 16 14.04 -5.69 -11.06
C SER A 16 13.62 -5.73 -9.60
N MET A 17 14.58 -5.77 -8.69
CA MET A 17 14.35 -5.74 -7.24
C MET A 17 13.72 -4.41 -6.79
N ALA A 18 14.20 -3.29 -7.32
CA ALA A 18 13.63 -1.97 -7.02
C ALA A 18 12.17 -1.87 -7.51
N LYS A 19 11.90 -2.29 -8.75
CA LYS A 19 10.52 -2.31 -9.30
C LYS A 19 9.58 -3.21 -8.48
N ASN A 20 10.06 -4.36 -8.03
CA ASN A 20 9.23 -5.26 -7.23
C ASN A 20 8.93 -4.68 -5.84
N ARG A 21 9.90 -4.01 -5.20
CA ARG A 21 9.68 -3.30 -3.93
C ARG A 21 8.63 -2.21 -4.10
N PHE A 22 8.83 -1.31 -5.04
CA PHE A 22 7.89 -0.24 -5.33
C PHE A 22 6.47 -0.76 -5.61
N ARG A 23 6.34 -1.85 -6.37
CA ARG A 23 5.03 -2.50 -6.58
C ARG A 23 4.40 -2.97 -5.28
N ASN A 24 5.16 -3.61 -4.39
CA ASN A 24 4.63 -4.07 -3.09
C ASN A 24 4.21 -2.90 -2.19
N GLU A 25 4.96 -1.79 -2.21
CA GLU A 25 4.64 -0.55 -1.48
C GLU A 25 3.30 0.02 -1.94
N MET A 26 3.11 0.18 -3.26
CA MET A 26 1.85 0.66 -3.85
C MET A 26 0.67 -0.26 -3.52
N LEU A 27 0.84 -1.58 -3.67
CA LEU A 27 -0.24 -2.52 -3.42
C LEU A 27 -0.59 -2.61 -1.94
N TRP A 28 0.39 -2.53 -1.04
CA TRP A 28 0.10 -2.43 0.38
C TRP A 28 -0.72 -1.17 0.70
N GLY A 29 -0.32 -0.02 0.14
CA GLY A 29 -1.06 1.24 0.28
C GLY A 29 -2.50 1.15 -0.25
N LEU A 30 -2.72 0.46 -1.37
CA LEU A 30 -4.07 0.17 -1.88
C LEU A 30 -4.89 -0.68 -0.88
N GLY A 31 -4.26 -1.70 -0.29
CA GLY A 31 -4.90 -2.48 0.77
C GLY A 31 -5.28 -1.62 1.99
N LYS A 32 -4.42 -0.66 2.36
CA LYS A 32 -4.68 0.29 3.44
C LYS A 32 -5.86 1.23 3.11
N MET A 33 -6.01 1.64 1.84
CA MET A 33 -7.18 2.42 1.40
C MET A 33 -8.48 1.64 1.61
N PHE A 34 -8.51 0.33 1.33
CA PHE A 34 -9.69 -0.50 1.59
C PHE A 34 -10.04 -0.54 3.09
N GLU A 35 -9.03 -0.64 3.96
CA GLU A 35 -9.23 -0.63 5.41
C GLU A 35 -9.79 0.70 5.90
N LEU A 36 -9.19 1.82 5.47
CA LEU A 36 -9.63 3.18 5.84
C LEU A 36 -11.04 3.48 5.32
N TYR A 37 -11.35 3.03 4.11
CA TYR A 37 -12.68 3.17 3.53
C TYR A 37 -13.75 2.38 4.32
N LYS A 38 -13.46 1.12 4.68
CA LYS A 38 -14.36 0.31 5.51
C LYS A 38 -14.58 0.89 6.90
N ALA A 39 -13.57 1.56 7.46
CA ALA A 39 -13.66 2.27 8.73
C ALA A 39 -14.32 3.66 8.62
N ASP A 40 -14.86 4.01 7.45
CA ASP A 40 -15.47 5.31 7.11
C ASP A 40 -14.60 6.52 7.48
N LYS A 41 -13.29 6.38 7.40
CA LYS A 41 -12.37 7.49 7.60
C LYS A 41 -12.29 8.36 6.36
N ASP A 42 -12.23 9.68 6.54
CA ASP A 42 -11.80 10.59 5.48
C ASP A 42 -10.27 10.54 5.40
N PHE A 43 -9.73 10.32 4.20
CA PHE A 43 -8.29 10.16 4.01
C PHE A 43 -7.81 10.69 2.66
N THR A 44 -6.54 11.05 2.62
CA THR A 44 -5.77 11.19 1.39
C THR A 44 -4.50 10.36 1.53
N MET A 45 -4.30 9.42 0.60
CA MET A 45 -3.04 8.65 0.55
C MET A 45 -2.02 9.41 -0.30
N VAL A 46 -0.78 9.46 0.19
CA VAL A 46 0.37 9.98 -0.54
C VAL A 46 1.42 8.87 -0.62
N PHE A 47 2.05 8.72 -1.79
CA PHE A 47 3.01 7.66 -2.06
C PHE A 47 4.36 8.26 -2.43
N ASP A 48 5.43 7.70 -1.84
CA ASP A 48 6.83 8.04 -2.16
C ASP A 48 7.12 9.54 -2.11
N TYR A 49 6.88 10.16 -0.92
CA TYR A 49 7.19 11.57 -0.69
C TYR A 49 8.06 11.78 0.57
N VAL A 50 7.53 11.71 1.77
CA VAL A 50 8.32 11.70 3.03
C VAL A 50 8.66 10.27 3.42
N CYS A 51 7.73 9.35 3.19
CA CYS A 51 7.83 7.92 3.47
C CYS A 51 7.28 7.12 2.28
N ASP A 52 7.40 5.79 2.32
CA ASP A 52 6.92 4.93 1.22
C ASP A 52 5.40 5.10 1.02
N VAL A 53 4.63 5.14 2.13
CA VAL A 53 3.18 5.38 2.11
C VAL A 53 2.80 6.29 3.27
N GLU A 54 1.94 7.25 3.02
CA GLU A 54 1.42 8.19 4.00
C GLU A 54 -0.10 8.22 3.96
N ALA A 55 -0.77 8.24 5.11
CA ALA A 55 -2.20 8.45 5.22
C ALA A 55 -2.46 9.78 5.94
N HIS A 56 -2.95 10.76 5.19
CA HIS A 56 -3.25 12.09 5.67
C HIS A 56 -4.73 12.18 6.08
N PHE A 57 -4.97 12.64 7.30
CA PHE A 57 -6.28 12.95 7.86
C PHE A 57 -6.39 14.46 8.08
N LYS A 58 -7.50 14.92 8.60
CA LYS A 58 -7.74 16.37 8.80
C LYS A 58 -6.63 17.07 9.61
N GLU A 59 -6.13 16.43 10.67
CA GLU A 59 -5.17 17.05 11.62
C GLU A 59 -3.96 16.16 11.89
N LYS A 60 -3.91 14.98 11.36
CA LYS A 60 -2.91 13.95 11.68
C LYS A 60 -2.45 13.23 10.42
N ILE A 61 -1.22 12.75 10.45
CA ILE A 61 -0.62 11.93 9.38
C ILE A 61 -0.05 10.65 10.00
N GLU A 62 -0.30 9.54 9.34
CA GLU A 62 0.32 8.25 9.62
C GLU A 62 1.36 7.98 8.53
N PHE A 63 2.58 7.59 8.92
CA PHE A 63 3.69 7.29 8.03
C PHE A 63 4.04 5.80 8.08
N TYR A 64 4.20 5.19 6.93
CA TYR A 64 4.45 3.77 6.76
C TYR A 64 5.71 3.54 5.92
N GLN A 65 6.75 3.00 6.54
CA GLN A 65 7.97 2.57 5.88
C GLN A 65 7.87 1.07 5.61
N LEU A 66 7.94 0.65 4.36
CA LEU A 66 7.84 -0.76 4.00
C LEU A 66 9.23 -1.38 3.85
N LYS A 67 9.36 -2.60 4.34
CA LYS A 67 10.56 -3.44 4.15
C LYS A 67 10.15 -4.85 3.82
N THR A 68 10.51 -5.30 2.63
CA THR A 68 10.29 -6.68 2.21
C THR A 68 11.55 -7.52 2.43
N ASN A 69 11.37 -8.74 2.92
CA ASN A 69 12.42 -9.72 3.09
C ASN A 69 12.07 -10.99 2.29
N ASN A 70 12.98 -11.44 1.45
CA ASN A 70 12.79 -12.65 0.65
C ASN A 70 12.98 -13.95 1.45
N SER A 71 13.51 -13.86 2.68
CA SER A 71 13.62 -15.00 3.59
C SER A 71 12.52 -14.92 4.64
N ALA A 72 12.06 -16.09 5.14
CA ALA A 72 11.11 -16.16 6.25
C ALA A 72 11.74 -15.85 7.63
N THR A 73 13.01 -15.43 7.66
CA THR A 73 13.72 -15.16 8.92
C THR A 73 13.17 -13.91 9.58
N PRO A 74 12.75 -13.99 10.85
CA PRO A 74 12.25 -12.83 11.59
C PRO A 74 13.27 -11.70 11.64
N TYR A 75 12.80 -10.45 11.61
CA TYR A 75 13.64 -9.32 11.94
C TYR A 75 13.90 -9.30 13.44
N THR A 76 15.11 -8.95 13.83
CA THR A 76 15.47 -8.73 15.23
C THR A 76 15.42 -7.25 15.56
N VAL A 77 15.26 -6.92 16.84
CA VAL A 77 15.34 -5.53 17.32
C VAL A 77 16.66 -4.89 16.88
N SER A 78 17.78 -5.60 17.04
CA SER A 78 19.08 -5.09 16.61
C SER A 78 19.15 -4.82 15.08
N LYS A 79 18.48 -5.62 14.26
CA LYS A 79 18.42 -5.40 12.81
C LYS A 79 17.69 -4.13 12.43
N ILE A 80 16.63 -3.80 13.13
CA ILE A 80 15.81 -2.61 12.82
C ILE A 80 16.37 -1.34 13.46
N ALA A 81 17.01 -1.46 14.64
CA ALA A 81 17.48 -0.32 15.44
C ALA A 81 18.94 0.05 15.23
N LYS A 82 19.82 -0.91 14.87
CA LYS A 82 21.24 -0.65 14.71
C LYS A 82 21.52 0.09 13.40
N PRO A 83 22.24 1.24 13.43
CA PRO A 83 22.64 1.96 12.24
C PRO A 83 23.49 1.09 11.31
N ASP A 84 23.29 1.24 10.01
CA ASP A 84 24.11 0.64 8.97
C ASP A 84 25.40 1.44 8.71
N LYS A 85 26.12 1.10 7.63
CA LYS A 85 27.37 1.79 7.23
C LYS A 85 27.17 3.28 6.91
N THR A 86 25.93 3.71 6.65
CA THR A 86 25.59 5.13 6.39
C THR A 86 25.27 5.89 7.68
N GLY A 87 25.31 5.24 8.84
CA GLY A 87 24.93 5.81 10.12
C GLY A 87 23.42 5.92 10.34
N LYS A 88 22.62 5.24 9.51
CA LYS A 88 21.16 5.25 9.58
C LYS A 88 20.61 3.85 9.86
N SER A 89 19.68 3.76 10.81
CA SER A 89 18.91 2.55 11.05
C SER A 89 17.58 2.55 10.31
N ILE A 90 16.93 1.40 10.24
CA ILE A 90 15.60 1.31 9.59
C ILE A 90 14.59 2.18 10.35
N ILE A 91 14.53 2.03 11.68
CA ILE A 91 13.60 2.81 12.51
C ILE A 91 14.07 4.24 12.71
N GLY A 92 15.38 4.54 12.68
CA GLY A 92 15.90 5.89 12.80
C GLY A 92 15.50 6.79 11.65
N LYS A 93 15.47 6.27 10.42
CA LYS A 93 14.92 7.00 9.27
C LYS A 93 13.45 7.38 9.48
N LEU A 94 12.65 6.45 9.98
CA LEU A 94 11.23 6.68 10.25
C LEU A 94 11.05 7.63 11.44
N TYR A 95 11.77 7.40 12.54
CA TYR A 95 11.70 8.22 13.74
C TYR A 95 12.19 9.66 13.52
N SER A 96 13.09 9.89 12.57
CA SER A 96 13.56 11.24 12.22
C SER A 96 12.43 12.16 11.74
N ILE A 97 11.31 11.61 11.28
CA ILE A 97 10.11 12.39 10.91
C ILE A 97 9.52 13.09 12.15
N GLN A 98 9.52 12.39 13.29
CA GLN A 98 9.03 12.96 14.57
C GLN A 98 10.00 13.97 15.17
N CYS A 99 11.31 13.77 14.94
CA CYS A 99 12.37 14.62 15.48
C CYS A 99 12.65 15.86 14.64
N ALA A 100 11.97 16.07 13.53
CA ALA A 100 12.15 17.26 12.70
C ALA A 100 11.78 18.53 13.50
N ASP A 101 12.66 19.53 13.50
CA ASP A 101 12.48 20.80 14.24
C ASP A 101 11.16 21.52 13.90
N SER A 102 10.60 21.22 12.73
CA SER A 102 9.34 21.77 12.24
C SER A 102 8.14 20.86 12.48
N ASN A 103 8.26 19.78 13.27
CA ASN A 103 7.13 18.86 13.50
C ASN A 103 6.04 19.57 14.33
N PRO A 104 4.90 19.91 13.74
CA PRO A 104 3.80 20.62 14.42
C PRO A 104 2.92 19.70 15.26
N GLY A 105 3.38 18.49 15.64
CA GLY A 105 2.59 17.48 16.35
C GLY A 105 1.53 16.80 15.47
N ILE A 106 1.74 16.77 14.16
CA ILE A 106 0.82 16.14 13.20
C ILE A 106 1.04 14.64 13.06
N VAL A 107 2.18 14.12 13.50
CA VAL A 107 2.47 12.66 13.47
C VAL A 107 1.56 11.94 14.44
N SER A 108 0.83 10.94 13.99
CA SER A 108 0.00 10.08 14.85
C SER A 108 0.37 8.60 14.74
N LYS A 109 1.20 8.25 13.78
CA LYS A 109 1.73 6.89 13.63
C LYS A 109 3.01 6.89 12.81
N LEU A 110 4.02 6.20 13.29
CA LEU A 110 5.24 5.83 12.59
C LEU A 110 5.32 4.30 12.55
N ALA A 111 5.00 3.70 11.42
CA ALA A 111 4.91 2.26 11.33
C ALA A 111 5.95 1.66 10.38
N LEU A 112 6.73 0.72 10.89
CA LEU A 112 7.57 -0.15 10.08
C LEU A 112 6.75 -1.37 9.64
N VAL A 113 6.42 -1.44 8.37
CA VAL A 113 5.61 -2.52 7.76
C VAL A 113 6.54 -3.56 7.16
N VAL A 114 6.44 -4.81 7.60
CA VAL A 114 7.35 -5.88 7.20
C VAL A 114 6.58 -7.18 6.94
N ASN A 115 7.07 -7.97 5.98
CA ASN A 115 6.50 -9.28 5.65
C ASN A 115 7.10 -10.45 6.45
N VAL A 116 7.80 -10.15 7.54
CA VAL A 116 8.34 -11.16 8.47
C VAL A 116 8.07 -10.73 9.91
N PRO A 117 7.97 -11.70 10.86
CA PRO A 117 7.75 -11.41 12.27
C PRO A 117 8.89 -10.60 12.90
N LEU A 118 8.61 -9.91 14.00
CA LEU A 118 9.61 -9.32 14.88
C LEU A 118 10.04 -10.34 15.96
N LYS A 119 11.35 -10.48 16.16
CA LYS A 119 11.94 -11.22 17.25
C LYS A 119 12.59 -10.25 18.23
N THR A 120 12.10 -10.23 19.45
CA THR A 120 12.55 -9.39 20.55
C THR A 120 13.77 -9.98 21.30
N LEU A 121 14.38 -9.21 22.18
CA LEU A 121 15.60 -9.65 22.91
C LEU A 121 15.30 -10.71 23.98
N ASP A 122 14.08 -10.78 24.49
CA ASP A 122 13.58 -11.88 25.32
C ASP A 122 13.31 -13.17 24.52
N LYS A 123 13.62 -13.18 23.22
CA LYS A 123 13.46 -14.27 22.26
C LYS A 123 12.01 -14.55 21.82
N LYS A 124 11.02 -13.76 22.24
CA LYS A 124 9.66 -13.87 21.75
C LYS A 124 9.61 -13.54 20.24
N VAL A 125 8.83 -14.29 19.46
CA VAL A 125 8.56 -14.05 18.05
C VAL A 125 7.10 -13.64 17.90
N HIS A 126 6.88 -12.42 17.45
CA HIS A 126 5.56 -11.81 17.27
C HIS A 126 4.99 -12.15 15.89
N SER A 127 4.56 -13.40 15.72
CA SER A 127 4.10 -13.93 14.42
C SER A 127 2.58 -13.95 14.23
N ALA A 128 1.82 -13.83 15.33
CA ALA A 128 0.36 -13.86 15.28
C ALA A 128 -0.28 -12.46 15.38
N GLU A 129 0.52 -11.44 15.59
CA GLU A 129 0.07 -10.06 15.80
C GLU A 129 0.28 -9.26 14.52
N GLU A 130 -0.76 -8.59 14.06
CA GLU A 130 -0.69 -7.75 12.85
C GLU A 130 -0.02 -6.40 13.12
N GLU A 131 -0.25 -5.81 14.30
CA GLU A 131 0.31 -4.53 14.72
C GLU A 131 0.83 -4.63 16.17
N ILE A 132 2.07 -4.22 16.40
CA ILE A 132 2.76 -4.24 17.69
C ILE A 132 3.20 -2.82 18.01
N SER A 133 2.72 -2.24 19.12
CA SER A 133 3.30 -0.99 19.62
C SER A 133 4.72 -1.26 20.13
N PHE A 134 5.64 -0.34 19.87
CA PHE A 134 6.98 -0.46 20.44
C PHE A 134 6.98 -0.31 21.96
N GLU A 135 5.98 0.36 22.53
CA GLU A 135 5.84 0.43 24.01
C GLU A 135 5.51 -0.92 24.65
N ASP A 136 4.92 -1.85 23.88
CA ASP A 136 4.55 -3.20 24.37
C ASP A 136 5.70 -4.22 24.25
N LEU A 137 6.88 -3.80 23.79
CA LEU A 137 8.06 -4.66 23.73
C LEU A 137 8.66 -4.89 25.13
N ASP A 138 9.50 -5.92 25.26
CA ASP A 138 10.24 -6.16 26.50
C ASP A 138 11.25 -5.02 26.80
N ASP A 139 11.54 -4.79 28.08
CA ASP A 139 12.37 -3.69 28.55
C ASP A 139 13.74 -3.63 27.85
N LYS A 140 14.37 -4.77 27.61
CA LYS A 140 15.70 -4.82 26.94
C LYS A 140 15.61 -4.38 25.50
N SER A 141 14.55 -4.79 24.80
CA SER A 141 14.26 -4.35 23.43
C SER A 141 14.00 -2.85 23.35
N LEU A 142 13.22 -2.33 24.30
CA LEU A 142 12.97 -0.88 24.41
C LEU A 142 14.25 -0.09 24.69
N GLU A 143 15.07 -0.53 25.64
CA GLU A 143 16.33 0.12 25.96
C GLU A 143 17.30 0.12 24.76
N GLU A 144 17.40 -0.98 24.03
CA GLU A 144 18.24 -1.05 22.83
C GLU A 144 17.78 -0.09 21.75
N ILE A 145 16.46 -0.04 21.46
CA ILE A 145 15.86 0.90 20.50
C ILE A 145 16.14 2.34 20.92
N LYS A 146 15.82 2.71 22.15
CA LYS A 146 16.02 4.07 22.68
C LYS A 146 17.48 4.50 22.61
N LYS A 147 18.41 3.62 22.99
CA LYS A 147 19.84 3.86 22.94
C LYS A 147 20.33 4.26 21.54
N TYR A 148 19.89 3.52 20.50
CA TYR A 148 20.31 3.83 19.14
C TYR A 148 19.64 5.10 18.62
N LEU A 149 18.34 5.31 18.87
CA LEU A 149 17.60 6.49 18.42
C LEU A 149 18.10 7.77 19.09
N THR A 150 18.45 7.75 20.39
CA THR A 150 19.06 8.87 21.11
C THR A 150 20.32 9.35 20.38
N THR A 151 21.18 8.41 19.97
CA THR A 151 22.43 8.74 19.27
C THR A 151 22.18 9.17 17.83
N GLU A 152 21.34 8.44 17.11
CA GLU A 152 21.10 8.66 15.68
C GLU A 152 20.34 9.94 15.38
N CYS A 153 19.33 10.27 16.22
CA CYS A 153 18.49 11.44 16.06
C CYS A 153 18.93 12.65 16.90
N ASN A 154 20.00 12.48 17.71
CA ASN A 154 20.52 13.52 18.62
C ASN A 154 19.43 14.08 19.54
N VAL A 155 18.62 13.21 20.15
CA VAL A 155 17.55 13.55 21.09
C VAL A 155 17.88 13.01 22.48
N THR A 156 17.42 13.70 23.53
CA THR A 156 17.66 13.29 24.93
C THR A 156 16.59 12.33 25.45
N ASP A 157 15.38 12.44 24.93
CA ASP A 157 14.25 11.59 25.28
C ASP A 157 13.60 11.01 24.02
N VAL A 158 13.38 9.70 24.03
CA VAL A 158 12.80 8.96 22.90
C VAL A 158 11.42 8.48 23.31
N ASP A 159 10.39 9.13 22.74
CA ASP A 159 8.99 8.73 22.88
C ASP A 159 8.60 7.77 21.76
N LEU A 160 8.22 6.54 22.11
CA LEU A 160 7.87 5.47 21.17
C LEU A 160 6.36 5.19 21.08
N LYS A 161 5.52 5.98 21.75
CA LYS A 161 4.06 5.75 21.83
C LYS A 161 3.36 5.65 20.47
N ASP A 162 3.84 6.40 19.48
CA ASP A 162 3.27 6.42 18.13
C ASP A 162 4.10 5.55 17.16
N CYS A 163 5.02 4.71 17.67
CA CYS A 163 5.87 3.83 16.87
C CYS A 163 5.39 2.39 16.89
N TYR A 164 5.30 1.79 15.69
CA TYR A 164 4.71 0.46 15.52
C TYR A 164 5.54 -0.42 14.57
N TYR A 165 5.49 -1.71 14.83
CA TYR A 165 5.88 -2.74 13.88
C TYR A 165 4.63 -3.43 13.37
N ILE A 166 4.43 -3.43 12.07
CA ILE A 166 3.29 -4.11 11.43
C ILE A 166 3.83 -5.31 10.67
N TYR A 167 3.50 -6.50 11.17
CA TYR A 167 3.71 -7.73 10.42
C TYR A 167 2.52 -7.97 9.49
N THR A 168 2.78 -8.07 8.21
CA THR A 168 1.75 -8.30 7.20
C THR A 168 2.24 -9.32 6.17
N SER A 169 1.43 -10.31 5.87
CA SER A 169 1.75 -11.23 4.79
C SER A 169 1.69 -10.50 3.44
N MET A 170 2.80 -10.46 2.73
CA MET A 170 2.89 -9.95 1.36
C MET A 170 3.26 -11.11 0.45
N ASP A 171 2.49 -11.30 -0.62
CA ASP A 171 2.90 -12.21 -1.68
C ASP A 171 3.95 -11.50 -2.54
N LEU A 172 5.21 -11.92 -2.41
CA LEU A 172 6.32 -11.33 -3.15
C LEU A 172 6.43 -11.86 -4.59
N PHE A 173 5.76 -12.96 -4.90
CA PHE A 173 5.80 -13.59 -6.21
C PHE A 173 4.63 -13.14 -7.10
N ASN A 174 3.41 -13.16 -6.56
CA ASN A 174 2.18 -12.78 -7.27
C ASN A 174 1.39 -11.69 -6.52
N PRO A 175 2.00 -10.54 -6.20
CA PRO A 175 1.38 -9.55 -5.33
C PRO A 175 0.11 -8.94 -5.95
N GLN A 176 0.01 -8.91 -7.28
CA GLN A 176 -1.16 -8.39 -7.98
C GLN A 176 -2.37 -9.31 -7.85
N ASP A 177 -2.20 -10.62 -8.01
CA ASP A 177 -3.28 -11.60 -7.88
C ASP A 177 -3.80 -11.65 -6.45
N SER A 178 -2.89 -11.61 -5.48
CA SER A 178 -3.23 -11.53 -4.06
C SER A 178 -4.04 -10.25 -3.74
N MET A 179 -3.63 -9.10 -4.27
CA MET A 179 -4.34 -7.83 -4.04
C MET A 179 -5.68 -7.77 -4.80
N LEU A 180 -5.76 -8.35 -6.00
CA LEU A 180 -7.02 -8.48 -6.72
C LEU A 180 -8.04 -9.28 -5.89
N GLY A 181 -7.61 -10.40 -5.28
CA GLY A 181 -8.46 -11.16 -4.35
C GLY A 181 -8.90 -10.34 -3.14
N ARG A 182 -8.01 -9.56 -2.53
CA ARG A 182 -8.36 -8.65 -1.42
C ARG A 182 -9.36 -7.57 -1.86
N MET A 183 -9.22 -7.02 -3.05
CA MET A 183 -10.17 -6.06 -3.62
C MET A 183 -11.55 -6.68 -3.83
N ILE A 184 -11.64 -7.89 -4.36
CA ILE A 184 -12.91 -8.62 -4.52
C ILE A 184 -13.57 -8.81 -3.15
N ASN A 185 -12.82 -9.28 -2.15
CA ASN A 185 -13.33 -9.45 -0.78
C ASN A 185 -13.78 -8.12 -0.15
N PHE A 186 -13.06 -7.02 -0.42
CA PHE A 186 -13.48 -5.68 -0.01
C PHE A 186 -14.85 -5.33 -0.61
N PHE A 187 -15.05 -5.53 -1.93
CA PHE A 187 -16.34 -5.26 -2.59
C PHE A 187 -17.48 -6.10 -2.02
N VAL A 188 -17.25 -7.39 -1.84
CA VAL A 188 -18.27 -8.28 -1.22
C VAL A 188 -18.62 -7.79 0.18
N SER A 189 -17.62 -7.35 0.97
CA SER A 189 -17.88 -6.88 2.34
C SER A 189 -18.60 -5.55 2.43
N VAL A 190 -18.43 -4.65 1.44
CA VAL A 190 -19.02 -3.31 1.45
C VAL A 190 -20.32 -3.24 0.66
N TYR A 191 -20.39 -3.93 -0.48
CA TYR A 191 -21.49 -3.82 -1.44
C TYR A 191 -22.32 -5.12 -1.58
N GLY A 192 -21.94 -6.20 -0.88
CA GLY A 192 -22.62 -7.49 -0.95
C GLY A 192 -22.47 -8.24 -2.28
N LYS A 193 -21.64 -7.75 -3.18
CA LYS A 193 -21.42 -8.35 -4.51
C LYS A 193 -19.99 -8.10 -5.02
N GLU A 194 -19.54 -8.96 -5.93
CA GLU A 194 -18.26 -8.77 -6.62
C GLU A 194 -18.36 -7.66 -7.69
N PRO A 195 -17.26 -6.94 -7.97
CA PRO A 195 -17.22 -6.00 -9.09
C PRO A 195 -17.25 -6.73 -10.42
N LYS A 196 -18.10 -6.32 -11.36
CA LYS A 196 -18.26 -7.01 -12.67
C LYS A 196 -17.01 -6.98 -13.56
N ARG A 197 -16.09 -6.03 -13.35
CA ARG A 197 -14.84 -5.87 -14.11
C ARG A 197 -13.67 -5.74 -13.14
N ALA A 198 -13.54 -6.71 -12.24
CA ALA A 198 -12.57 -6.69 -11.15
C ALA A 198 -11.13 -6.37 -11.63
N THR A 199 -10.66 -7.02 -12.70
CA THR A 199 -9.31 -6.79 -13.24
C THR A 199 -9.13 -5.36 -13.75
N VAL A 200 -10.12 -4.82 -14.48
CA VAL A 200 -10.05 -3.44 -15.01
C VAL A 200 -10.07 -2.43 -13.87
N LEU A 201 -10.94 -2.63 -12.88
CA LEU A 201 -10.99 -1.78 -11.69
C LEU A 201 -9.67 -1.80 -10.93
N PHE A 202 -9.12 -2.99 -10.68
CA PHE A 202 -7.84 -3.16 -10.02
C PHE A 202 -6.72 -2.43 -10.77
N GLN A 203 -6.63 -2.62 -12.08
CA GLN A 203 -5.64 -1.93 -12.91
C GLN A 203 -5.82 -0.41 -12.88
N THR A 204 -7.06 0.09 -12.88
CA THR A 204 -7.33 1.53 -12.77
C THR A 204 -6.83 2.10 -11.44
N LEU A 205 -7.13 1.43 -10.32
CA LEU A 205 -6.68 1.86 -9.00
C LEU A 205 -5.15 1.81 -8.89
N ALA A 206 -4.53 0.71 -9.30
CA ALA A 206 -3.08 0.54 -9.26
C ALA A 206 -2.37 1.58 -10.14
N HIS A 207 -2.86 1.82 -11.35
CA HIS A 207 -2.30 2.81 -12.27
C HIS A 207 -2.47 4.25 -11.75
N THR A 208 -3.59 4.57 -11.12
CA THR A 208 -3.77 5.88 -10.46
C THR A 208 -2.71 6.11 -9.38
N ILE A 209 -2.43 5.11 -8.55
CA ILE A 209 -1.36 5.18 -7.54
C ILE A 209 0.00 5.36 -8.22
N GLU A 210 0.29 4.57 -9.26
CA GLU A 210 1.56 4.62 -9.98
C GLU A 210 1.85 6.01 -10.56
N ILE A 211 0.87 6.64 -11.22
CA ILE A 211 1.01 7.99 -11.77
C ILE A 211 1.32 9.00 -10.66
N LYS A 212 0.60 8.96 -9.54
CA LYS A 212 0.78 9.87 -8.43
C LYS A 212 2.11 9.65 -7.71
N ALA A 213 2.52 8.42 -7.50
CA ALA A 213 3.81 8.07 -6.92
C ALA A 213 4.99 8.52 -7.79
N ALA A 214 4.86 8.39 -9.12
CA ALA A 214 5.91 8.75 -10.08
C ALA A 214 6.12 10.26 -10.26
N TYR A 215 5.35 11.13 -9.61
CA TYR A 215 5.55 12.57 -9.70
C TYR A 215 6.83 12.99 -8.92
N GLU A 216 7.87 13.40 -9.63
CA GLU A 216 9.22 13.66 -9.09
C GLU A 216 9.49 15.13 -8.70
N ARG A 217 8.57 16.05 -9.06
CA ARG A 217 8.82 17.48 -8.81
C ARG A 217 8.48 17.84 -7.37
N LYS A 218 9.28 18.77 -6.79
CA LYS A 218 8.99 19.33 -5.48
C LYS A 218 7.69 20.13 -5.52
N CYS A 219 6.77 19.79 -4.62
CA CYS A 219 5.52 20.53 -4.44
C CYS A 219 5.78 21.86 -3.76
N SER A 220 5.07 22.91 -4.17
CA SER A 220 5.23 24.28 -3.66
C SER A 220 4.41 24.54 -2.39
N SER A 221 3.37 23.75 -2.15
CA SER A 221 2.47 23.84 -1.00
C SER A 221 1.83 22.49 -0.70
N TYR A 222 1.15 22.39 0.44
CA TYR A 222 0.37 21.21 0.78
C TYR A 222 -0.76 20.95 -0.23
N ALA A 223 -1.45 22.00 -0.67
CA ALA A 223 -2.50 21.89 -1.70
C ALA A 223 -1.95 21.34 -3.04
N ASP A 224 -0.76 21.79 -3.43
CA ASP A 224 -0.06 21.29 -4.62
C ASP A 224 0.36 19.83 -4.45
N LEU A 225 0.81 19.44 -3.25
CA LEU A 225 1.10 18.04 -2.93
C LEU A 225 -0.14 17.15 -3.09
N ILE A 226 -1.27 17.56 -2.51
CA ILE A 226 -2.51 16.79 -2.59
C ILE A 226 -3.01 16.70 -4.04
N ASP A 227 -2.93 17.76 -4.81
CA ASP A 227 -3.30 17.76 -6.24
C ASP A 227 -2.43 16.78 -7.06
N LYS A 228 -1.12 16.80 -6.86
CA LYS A 228 -0.16 16.04 -7.68
C LYS A 228 0.04 14.59 -7.21
N LYS A 229 0.16 14.38 -5.91
CA LYS A 229 0.51 13.08 -5.31
C LYS A 229 -0.61 12.48 -4.45
N GLY A 230 -1.59 13.27 -4.04
CA GLY A 230 -2.66 12.80 -3.17
C GLY A 230 -3.69 11.94 -3.91
N PHE A 231 -4.02 10.77 -3.37
CA PHE A 231 -5.15 9.95 -3.79
C PHE A 231 -6.24 10.03 -2.73
N THR A 232 -7.22 10.89 -2.96
CA THR A 232 -8.26 11.21 -1.98
C THR A 232 -9.33 10.12 -1.91
N LYS A 233 -10.04 10.03 -0.75
CA LYS A 233 -11.24 9.19 -0.60
C LYS A 233 -12.27 9.49 -1.69
N ILE A 234 -12.47 10.76 -2.03
CA ILE A 234 -13.43 11.19 -3.07
C ILE A 234 -13.05 10.61 -4.44
N GLU A 235 -11.79 10.72 -4.83
CA GLU A 235 -11.30 10.18 -6.10
C GLU A 235 -11.41 8.64 -6.13
N PHE A 236 -11.07 7.99 -5.02
CA PHE A 236 -11.24 6.55 -4.84
C PHE A 236 -12.70 6.14 -5.00
N GLU A 237 -13.63 6.82 -4.35
CA GLU A 237 -15.08 6.59 -4.49
C GLU A 237 -15.59 6.77 -5.92
N GLN A 238 -15.12 7.79 -6.62
CA GLN A 238 -15.49 8.03 -8.02
C GLN A 238 -15.09 6.87 -8.93
N ILE A 239 -13.88 6.32 -8.72
CA ILE A 239 -13.42 5.14 -9.48
C ILE A 239 -14.29 3.93 -9.17
N ILE A 240 -14.55 3.67 -7.88
CA ILE A 240 -15.39 2.53 -7.44
C ILE A 240 -16.82 2.67 -7.98
N LYS A 241 -17.44 3.83 -7.83
CA LYS A 241 -18.81 4.09 -8.30
C LYS A 241 -18.94 3.85 -9.81
N LYS A 242 -18.00 4.34 -10.60
CA LYS A 242 -17.99 4.06 -12.06
C LYS A 242 -17.94 2.55 -12.35
N ALA A 243 -17.18 1.77 -11.59
CA ALA A 243 -17.12 0.33 -11.79
C ALA A 243 -18.40 -0.40 -11.36
N ILE A 244 -19.17 0.16 -10.45
CA ILE A 244 -20.47 -0.36 -10.02
C ILE A 244 -21.57 0.04 -11.01
N ASP A 245 -21.63 1.32 -11.42
CA ASP A 245 -22.70 1.91 -12.23
C ASP A 245 -22.66 1.49 -13.71
N ILE A 246 -21.46 1.39 -14.31
CA ILE A 246 -21.30 0.96 -15.71
C ILE A 246 -21.90 -0.42 -15.98
N SER A 247 -22.23 -1.19 -14.94
CA SER A 247 -22.68 -2.56 -15.12
C SER A 247 -24.16 -2.74 -15.37
N ASP A 248 -25.02 -1.89 -14.87
CA ASP A 248 -26.47 -2.10 -14.95
C ASP A 248 -27.16 -1.10 -15.91
N GLU A 249 -26.84 0.18 -15.83
CA GLU A 249 -27.42 1.18 -16.76
C GLU A 249 -26.93 1.02 -18.19
N SER A 250 -25.63 0.77 -18.41
CA SER A 250 -25.09 0.64 -19.78
C SER A 250 -25.65 -0.59 -20.50
N ILE A 251 -25.89 -1.70 -19.77
CA ILE A 251 -26.50 -2.89 -20.36
C ILE A 251 -27.96 -2.63 -20.69
N GLU A 252 -28.70 -1.92 -19.84
CA GLU A 252 -30.10 -1.58 -20.11
C GLU A 252 -30.23 -0.54 -21.25
N VAL A 253 -29.33 0.43 -21.34
CA VAL A 253 -29.27 1.38 -22.46
C VAL A 253 -28.93 0.65 -23.75
N ILE A 254 -27.92 -0.21 -23.77
CA ILE A 254 -27.56 -1.02 -24.96
C ILE A 254 -28.70 -1.96 -25.34
N LYS A 255 -29.37 -2.60 -24.39
CA LYS A 255 -30.56 -3.42 -24.69
C LYS A 255 -31.71 -2.60 -25.29
N LYS A 256 -31.95 -1.38 -24.77
CA LYS A 256 -32.95 -0.47 -25.32
C LYS A 256 -32.60 -0.04 -26.75
N GLU A 257 -31.35 0.30 -27.00
CA GLU A 257 -30.87 0.68 -28.34
C GLU A 257 -30.93 -0.49 -29.33
N ILE A 258 -30.51 -1.69 -28.92
CA ILE A 258 -30.63 -2.90 -29.75
C ILE A 258 -32.10 -3.19 -30.08
N ASN A 259 -33.01 -3.07 -29.12
CA ASN A 259 -34.43 -3.28 -29.36
C ASN A 259 -35.07 -2.21 -30.25
N LEU A 260 -34.54 -0.97 -30.27
CA LEU A 260 -34.96 0.10 -31.18
C LEU A 260 -34.45 -0.13 -32.61
N ILE A 261 -33.25 -0.64 -32.80
CA ILE A 261 -32.63 -0.88 -34.11
C ILE A 261 -33.12 -2.19 -34.71
N TYR A 262 -33.41 -3.20 -33.91
CA TYR A 262 -33.81 -4.53 -34.34
C TYR A 262 -35.07 -5.01 -33.55
N PRO A 263 -36.24 -4.40 -33.77
CA PRO A 263 -37.46 -4.78 -33.05
C PRO A 263 -37.85 -6.26 -33.24
N GLU A 264 -37.50 -6.85 -34.39
CA GLU A 264 -37.76 -8.25 -34.73
C GLU A 264 -36.88 -9.25 -33.94
N TYR A 265 -35.79 -8.79 -33.39
CA TYR A 265 -34.92 -9.57 -32.50
C TYR A 265 -35.27 -9.34 -31.02
N SER A 266 -36.47 -8.90 -30.72
CA SER A 266 -36.94 -8.77 -29.35
C SER A 266 -36.77 -10.13 -28.66
N LEU A 267 -35.91 -10.12 -27.61
CA LEU A 267 -35.34 -11.21 -26.85
C LEU A 267 -36.38 -12.20 -26.23
N LYS A 268 -37.32 -12.73 -26.98
CA LYS A 268 -38.15 -13.86 -26.57
C LYS A 268 -37.47 -15.20 -26.73
N THR A 269 -36.35 -15.27 -27.42
CA THR A 269 -35.51 -16.47 -27.54
C THR A 269 -34.25 -16.30 -26.66
N LYS A 270 -34.01 -17.26 -25.79
CA LYS A 270 -32.87 -17.41 -24.87
C LYS A 270 -31.53 -17.42 -25.62
N MET A 271 -31.10 -16.30 -26.18
CA MET A 271 -29.74 -16.12 -26.62
C MET A 271 -28.98 -15.29 -25.60
N ASN A 272 -28.11 -15.94 -24.82
CA ASN A 272 -27.02 -15.29 -24.09
C ASN A 272 -26.04 -14.70 -25.11
N ILE A 273 -26.33 -13.52 -25.62
CA ILE A 273 -25.35 -12.73 -26.38
C ILE A 273 -24.40 -12.17 -25.33
N SER A 274 -23.23 -12.74 -25.19
CA SER A 274 -22.16 -12.18 -24.39
C SER A 274 -21.77 -10.85 -25.02
N VAL A 275 -21.88 -9.73 -24.28
CA VAL A 275 -21.48 -8.38 -24.69
C VAL A 275 -20.00 -8.34 -25.11
N ALA A 276 -19.19 -9.28 -24.66
CA ALA A 276 -17.80 -9.46 -25.08
C ALA A 276 -17.62 -9.80 -26.57
N SER A 277 -18.67 -10.23 -27.27
CA SER A 277 -18.63 -10.56 -28.71
C SER A 277 -18.91 -9.35 -29.60
N ILE A 278 -19.34 -8.22 -29.06
CA ILE A 278 -19.74 -7.01 -29.84
C ILE A 278 -18.66 -5.94 -29.83
N ILE A 279 -17.64 -6.07 -28.95
CA ILE A 279 -16.53 -5.12 -28.83
C ILE A 279 -15.22 -5.80 -29.34
N ARG A 280 -15.24 -6.29 -30.55
CA ARG A 280 -14.05 -6.64 -31.32
C ARG A 280 -13.97 -5.80 -32.58
#